data_5590ae5fc1ad60ce99100156072da2c9
#
_entry.id   5590ae5fc1ad60ce99100156072da2c9
#
_cell.length_a   1.000
_cell.length_b   1.000
_cell.length_c   1.000
_cell.angle_alpha   90.00
_cell.angle_beta   90.00
_cell.angle_gamma   90.00
#
_symmetry.space_group_name_H-M   'P 1'
#
loop_
_entity.id
_entity.type
_entity.pdbx_description
1 polymer ?
#
loop_
_entity_poly.entity_id
_entity_poly.type
_entity_poly.pdbx_seq_one_letter_code
_entity_poly.pdbx_strand_id
1 'polypeptide(L)'
;MANENVCVFCGEKMGFFHAMTVTCAGYYLTCCKSCYKELKNLPEEEQCRRALRLGLVQNTQALEERIEQAVKAVEVADHAEEHRPTCSQCGNKLRFQRVQYLDNSPMRDSLFSATLAVLPAVCPSCGKYEFYDPEIAEKNEYLAHLIKQDNAE
;
A
#
# COMPACT_ATOMS: atom_id res chain seq x y z
N MET A 1 24.80 22.03 24.99
CA MET A 1 25.11 20.60 25.20
C MET A 1 25.49 20.05 23.84
N ALA A 2 26.69 19.49 23.70
CA ALA A 2 27.20 18.98 22.44
C ALA A 2 26.30 17.81 21.98
N ASN A 3 25.71 17.93 20.80
CA ASN A 3 25.03 16.81 20.15
C ASN A 3 26.09 15.73 19.91
N GLU A 4 26.19 14.78 20.83
CA GLU A 4 26.97 13.58 20.59
C GLU A 4 26.32 12.86 19.41
N ASN A 5 27.06 12.69 18.30
CA ASN A 5 26.61 11.92 17.16
C ASN A 5 26.45 10.47 17.57
N VAL A 6 25.23 10.10 17.97
CA VAL A 6 24.87 8.74 18.40
C VAL A 6 24.00 8.10 17.31
N CYS A 7 24.27 6.84 17.00
CA CYS A 7 23.43 6.07 16.11
C CYS A 7 22.06 5.80 16.76
N VAL A 8 20.97 6.26 16.15
CA VAL A 8 19.62 6.09 16.73
C VAL A 8 19.15 4.63 16.78
N PHE A 9 19.81 3.72 16.07
CA PHE A 9 19.44 2.31 15.94
C PHE A 9 20.21 1.36 16.88
N CYS A 10 21.47 1.68 17.23
CA CYS A 10 22.28 0.85 18.13
C CYS A 10 22.83 1.59 19.34
N GLY A 11 22.72 2.92 19.40
CA GLY A 11 23.21 3.72 20.52
C GLY A 11 24.73 3.96 20.49
N GLU A 12 25.48 3.48 19.49
CA GLU A 12 26.92 3.69 19.43
C GLU A 12 27.26 5.14 19.07
N LYS A 13 28.32 5.65 19.71
CA LYS A 13 28.91 6.94 19.37
C LYS A 13 29.59 6.86 18.00
N MET A 14 29.25 7.80 17.14
CA MET A 14 29.79 7.85 15.77
C MET A 14 30.80 9.00 15.64
N GLY A 15 31.91 8.72 14.97
CA GLY A 15 32.82 9.78 14.53
C GLY A 15 32.16 10.61 13.42
N PHE A 16 32.54 11.89 13.31
CA PHE A 16 31.95 12.87 12.39
C PHE A 16 31.88 12.39 10.91
N PHE A 17 32.83 11.59 10.46
CA PHE A 17 32.91 11.07 9.09
C PHE A 17 32.23 9.69 8.88
N HIS A 18 31.61 9.13 9.91
CA HIS A 18 31.02 7.78 9.84
C HIS A 18 29.49 7.79 9.99
N ALA A 19 28.90 8.97 10.04
CA ALA A 19 27.45 9.12 10.10
C ALA A 19 26.83 8.92 8.71
N MET A 20 25.85 8.00 8.65
CA MET A 20 24.99 7.74 7.51
C MET A 20 23.58 8.23 7.85
N THR A 21 22.75 8.41 6.84
CA THR A 21 21.36 8.85 7.03
C THR A 21 20.40 7.83 6.42
N VAL A 22 19.37 7.47 7.17
CA VAL A 22 18.22 6.68 6.70
C VAL A 22 16.99 7.56 6.76
N THR A 23 16.15 7.49 5.75
CA THR A 23 14.87 8.23 5.73
C THR A 23 13.76 7.30 6.17
N CYS A 24 13.09 7.63 7.27
CA CYS A 24 11.94 6.89 7.79
C CYS A 24 10.79 7.86 8.04
N ALA A 25 9.62 7.60 7.49
CA ALA A 25 8.43 8.44 7.64
C ALA A 25 8.69 9.94 7.36
N GLY A 26 9.52 10.23 6.34
CA GLY A 26 9.91 11.59 5.99
C GLY A 26 11.00 12.23 6.88
N TYR A 27 11.48 11.55 7.93
CA TYR A 27 12.56 12.02 8.80
C TYR A 27 13.91 11.45 8.41
N TYR A 28 14.94 12.29 8.55
CA TYR A 28 16.33 11.89 8.37
C TYR A 28 16.91 11.42 9.69
N LEU A 29 17.12 10.12 9.82
CA LEU A 29 17.64 9.49 11.02
C LEU A 29 19.13 9.15 10.84
N THR A 30 19.95 9.58 11.80
CA THR A 30 21.40 9.37 11.76
C THR A 30 21.77 7.98 12.27
N CYS A 31 22.58 7.24 11.51
CA CYS A 31 23.00 5.89 11.86
C CYS A 31 24.48 5.62 11.53
N CYS A 32 25.04 4.60 12.17
CA CYS A 32 26.37 4.11 11.83
C CYS A 32 26.35 3.27 10.53
N LYS A 33 27.51 3.08 9.93
CA LYS A 33 27.67 2.34 8.67
C LYS A 33 27.18 0.89 8.76
N SER A 34 27.30 0.25 9.93
CA SER A 34 26.83 -1.13 10.15
C SER A 34 25.30 -1.17 10.10
N CYS A 35 24.63 -0.34 10.91
CA CYS A 35 23.17 -0.24 10.89
C CYS A 35 22.62 0.16 9.53
N TYR A 36 23.27 1.09 8.82
CA TYR A 36 22.86 1.48 7.47
C TYR A 36 22.81 0.30 6.50
N LYS A 37 23.83 -0.57 6.53
CA LYS A 37 23.87 -1.75 5.66
C LYS A 37 22.73 -2.74 5.93
N GLU A 38 22.34 -2.88 7.19
CA GLU A 38 21.24 -3.75 7.60
C GLU A 38 19.88 -3.14 7.24
N LEU A 39 19.72 -1.83 7.49
CA LEU A 39 18.45 -1.14 7.35
C LEU A 39 18.05 -0.88 5.89
N LYS A 40 19.00 -0.57 5.01
CA LYS A 40 18.72 -0.14 3.62
C LYS A 40 17.85 -1.10 2.81
N ASN A 41 17.81 -2.38 3.18
CA ASN A 41 17.04 -3.43 2.49
C ASN A 41 15.78 -3.84 3.26
N LEU A 42 15.52 -3.23 4.42
CA LEU A 42 14.33 -3.52 5.20
C LEU A 42 13.16 -2.64 4.75
N PRO A 43 11.92 -3.13 4.90
CA PRO A 43 10.73 -2.31 4.74
C PRO A 43 10.75 -1.09 5.68
N GLU A 44 10.12 0.00 5.24
CA GLU A 44 10.17 1.26 5.98
C GLU A 44 9.58 1.15 7.40
N GLU A 45 8.50 0.40 7.57
CA GLU A 45 7.87 0.18 8.88
C GLU A 45 8.81 -0.57 9.85
N GLU A 46 9.61 -1.50 9.36
CA GLU A 46 10.60 -2.20 10.19
C GLU A 46 11.77 -1.27 10.55
N GLN A 47 12.16 -0.39 9.64
CA GLN A 47 13.13 0.67 9.95
C GLN A 47 12.59 1.61 11.04
N CYS A 48 11.32 2.01 10.97
CA CYS A 48 10.66 2.83 11.97
C CYS A 48 10.62 2.13 13.34
N ARG A 49 10.23 0.84 13.39
CA ARG A 49 10.23 0.05 14.63
C ARG A 49 11.60 -0.01 15.29
N ARG A 50 12.66 -0.22 14.50
CA ARG A 50 14.04 -0.24 15.02
C ARG A 50 14.49 1.13 15.50
N ALA A 51 14.09 2.21 14.85
CA ALA A 51 14.41 3.57 15.28
C ALA A 51 13.78 3.90 16.65
N LEU A 52 12.57 3.44 16.91
CA LEU A 52 11.87 3.67 18.19
C LEU A 52 12.43 2.85 19.35
N ARG A 53 13.10 1.74 19.07
CA ARG A 53 13.51 0.75 20.07
C ARG A 53 14.36 1.31 21.23
N LEU A 54 15.23 2.28 20.95
CA LEU A 54 16.14 2.85 21.94
C LEU A 54 15.65 4.18 22.54
N GLY A 55 14.52 4.72 22.07
CA GLY A 55 13.97 5.99 22.55
C GLY A 55 14.87 7.21 22.27
N LEU A 56 15.78 7.12 21.30
CA LEU A 56 16.72 8.20 20.95
C LEU A 56 16.15 9.19 19.93
N VAL A 57 14.99 8.89 19.35
CA VAL A 57 14.27 9.78 18.43
C VAL A 57 13.35 10.69 19.23
N GLN A 58 13.46 12.01 19.02
CA GLN A 58 12.69 12.99 19.80
C GLN A 58 11.22 13.10 19.37
N ASN A 59 10.95 12.98 18.07
CA ASN A 59 9.58 13.03 17.54
C ASN A 59 9.22 11.65 17.00
N THR A 60 8.47 10.87 17.79
CA THR A 60 8.12 9.48 17.49
C THR A 60 6.81 9.36 16.70
N GLN A 61 5.94 10.36 16.79
CA GLN A 61 4.57 10.29 16.29
C GLN A 61 4.48 9.83 14.83
N ALA A 62 5.25 10.42 13.93
CA ALA A 62 5.16 10.04 12.50
C ALA A 62 5.72 8.62 12.23
N LEU A 63 6.68 8.16 13.04
CA LEU A 63 7.17 6.79 12.95
C LEU A 63 6.12 5.79 13.42
N GLU A 64 5.41 6.12 14.49
CA GLU A 64 4.31 5.33 15.05
C GLU A 64 3.14 5.27 14.07
N GLU A 65 2.71 6.42 13.53
CA GLU A 65 1.68 6.50 12.48
C GLU A 65 2.04 5.66 11.24
N ARG A 66 3.31 5.65 10.83
CA ARG A 66 3.76 4.85 9.70
C ARG A 66 3.67 3.34 9.96
N ILE A 67 4.01 2.93 11.19
CA ILE A 67 3.87 1.53 11.62
C ILE A 67 2.39 1.11 11.64
N GLU A 68 1.52 1.94 12.21
CA GLU A 68 0.08 1.69 12.26
C GLU A 68 -0.53 1.59 10.85
N GLN A 69 -0.15 2.48 9.94
CA GLN A 69 -0.57 2.42 8.54
C GLN A 69 -0.15 1.12 7.85
N ALA A 70 1.09 0.65 8.11
CA ALA A 70 1.57 -0.59 7.53
C ALA A 70 0.82 -1.81 8.09
N VAL A 71 0.55 -1.84 9.40
CA VAL A 71 -0.27 -2.89 10.03
C VAL A 71 -1.67 -2.92 9.43
N LYS A 72 -2.32 -1.76 9.38
CA LYS A 72 -3.66 -1.64 8.79
C LYS A 72 -3.68 -2.08 7.32
N ALA A 73 -2.65 -1.74 6.54
CA ALA A 73 -2.58 -2.16 5.14
C ALA A 73 -2.51 -3.68 4.97
N VAL A 74 -1.81 -4.38 5.87
CA VAL A 74 -1.77 -5.85 5.88
C VAL A 74 -3.14 -6.43 6.25
N GLU A 75 -3.77 -5.90 7.30
CA GLU A 75 -5.12 -6.34 7.72
C GLU A 75 -6.15 -6.15 6.61
N VAL A 76 -6.11 -5.01 5.90
CA VAL A 76 -6.98 -4.74 4.74
C VAL A 76 -6.72 -5.74 3.62
N ALA A 77 -5.45 -6.05 3.33
CA ALA A 77 -5.08 -6.99 2.28
C ALA A 77 -5.57 -8.41 2.58
N ASP A 78 -5.34 -8.89 3.81
CA ASP A 78 -5.75 -10.22 4.24
C ASP A 78 -7.28 -10.36 4.22
N HIS A 79 -8.00 -9.38 4.78
CA HIS A 79 -9.46 -9.38 4.78
C HIS A 79 -10.04 -9.29 3.37
N ALA A 80 -9.46 -8.45 2.51
CA ALA A 80 -9.89 -8.31 1.13
C ALA A 80 -9.72 -9.62 0.36
N GLU A 81 -8.60 -10.33 0.54
CA GLU A 81 -8.35 -11.60 -0.14
C GLU A 81 -9.20 -12.75 0.41
N GLU A 82 -9.50 -12.76 1.71
CA GLU A 82 -10.42 -13.73 2.32
C GLU A 82 -11.84 -13.58 1.77
N HIS A 83 -12.32 -12.33 1.64
CA HIS A 83 -13.68 -12.01 1.19
C HIS A 83 -13.75 -11.61 -0.29
N ARG A 84 -12.73 -11.96 -1.07
CA ARG A 84 -12.71 -11.71 -2.51
C ARG A 84 -13.95 -12.28 -3.18
N PRO A 85 -14.68 -11.50 -4.01
CA PRO A 85 -15.86 -11.98 -4.72
C PRO A 85 -15.59 -13.27 -5.51
N THR A 86 -16.57 -14.14 -5.51
CA THR A 86 -16.50 -15.43 -6.19
C THR A 86 -17.46 -15.49 -7.37
N CYS A 87 -17.05 -16.21 -8.39
CA CYS A 87 -17.86 -16.41 -9.59
C CYS A 87 -19.17 -17.13 -9.26
N SER A 88 -20.30 -16.55 -9.62
CA SER A 88 -21.62 -17.13 -9.41
C SER A 88 -21.88 -18.43 -10.18
N GLN A 89 -21.01 -18.76 -11.16
CA GLN A 89 -21.13 -20.00 -11.93
C GLN A 89 -20.30 -21.17 -11.38
N CYS A 90 -19.05 -20.91 -10.94
CA CYS A 90 -18.12 -21.98 -10.56
C CYS A 90 -17.48 -21.82 -9.18
N GLY A 91 -17.81 -20.74 -8.45
CA GLY A 91 -17.33 -20.48 -7.10
C GLY A 91 -15.86 -20.03 -6.99
N ASN A 92 -15.12 -19.93 -8.11
CA ASN A 92 -13.74 -19.48 -8.08
C ASN A 92 -13.65 -17.98 -7.89
N LYS A 93 -12.56 -17.50 -7.26
CA LYS A 93 -12.28 -16.09 -7.01
C LYS A 93 -12.21 -15.31 -8.31
N LEU A 94 -12.86 -14.14 -8.33
CA LEU A 94 -12.87 -13.23 -9.47
C LEU A 94 -11.60 -12.33 -9.47
N ARG A 95 -11.16 -11.91 -10.66
CA ARG A 95 -10.12 -10.89 -10.84
C ARG A 95 -10.71 -9.64 -11.45
N PHE A 96 -10.47 -8.50 -10.82
CA PHE A 96 -10.91 -7.21 -11.30
C PHE A 96 -10.07 -6.73 -12.47
N GLN A 97 -10.72 -6.09 -13.44
CA GLN A 97 -10.07 -5.42 -14.56
C GLN A 97 -10.17 -3.91 -14.39
N ARG A 98 -9.56 -3.19 -15.32
CA ARG A 98 -9.70 -1.72 -15.37
C ARG A 98 -11.14 -1.33 -15.70
N VAL A 99 -11.58 -0.19 -15.15
CA VAL A 99 -12.89 0.39 -15.48
C VAL A 99 -13.02 0.54 -16.99
N GLN A 100 -14.15 0.10 -17.50
CA GLN A 100 -14.52 0.22 -18.90
C GLN A 100 -15.72 1.15 -19.05
N TYR A 101 -15.77 1.86 -20.16
CA TYR A 101 -16.86 2.76 -20.50
C TYR A 101 -17.65 2.13 -21.64
N LEU A 102 -18.87 1.72 -21.35
CA LEU A 102 -19.79 1.17 -22.33
C LEU A 102 -20.60 2.32 -22.94
N ASP A 103 -20.50 2.49 -24.26
CA ASP A 103 -21.33 3.42 -24.96
C ASP A 103 -22.71 2.76 -25.19
N ASN A 104 -23.74 3.32 -24.60
CA ASN A 104 -25.10 2.80 -24.69
C ASN A 104 -25.92 3.53 -25.77
N SER A 105 -25.26 4.29 -26.64
CA SER A 105 -25.93 5.01 -27.71
C SER A 105 -26.09 4.15 -28.97
N PRO A 106 -27.32 3.88 -29.43
CA PRO A 106 -27.55 3.23 -30.70
C PRO A 106 -27.16 4.11 -31.93
N MET A 107 -26.92 5.40 -31.71
CA MET A 107 -26.45 6.36 -32.72
C MET A 107 -25.29 7.17 -32.16
N ARG A 108 -24.13 7.08 -32.80
CA ARG A 108 -22.87 7.79 -32.43
C ARG A 108 -23.00 9.31 -32.33
N ASP A 109 -24.03 9.91 -32.87
CA ASP A 109 -24.23 11.36 -32.98
C ASP A 109 -25.39 11.87 -32.09
N SER A 110 -25.88 11.08 -31.12
CA SER A 110 -26.96 11.50 -30.24
C SER A 110 -26.41 12.38 -29.13
N LEU A 111 -27.01 13.59 -28.98
CA LEU A 111 -26.73 14.51 -27.84
C LEU A 111 -27.07 13.91 -26.48
N PHE A 112 -27.61 12.70 -26.42
CA PHE A 112 -28.03 11.94 -25.24
C PHE A 112 -27.29 10.61 -25.09
N SER A 113 -26.06 10.49 -25.62
CA SER A 113 -25.26 9.29 -25.41
C SER A 113 -24.88 9.19 -23.91
N ALA A 114 -25.48 8.23 -23.22
CA ALA A 114 -25.10 7.92 -21.84
C ALA A 114 -23.96 6.91 -21.88
N THR A 115 -22.79 7.31 -21.41
CA THR A 115 -21.67 6.39 -21.17
C THR A 115 -21.85 5.76 -19.79
N LEU A 116 -21.93 4.44 -19.75
CA LEU A 116 -21.97 3.69 -18.49
C LEU A 116 -20.57 3.23 -18.10
N ALA A 117 -20.07 3.70 -16.98
CA ALA A 117 -18.85 3.19 -16.39
C ALA A 117 -19.14 1.84 -15.70
N VAL A 118 -18.37 0.83 -16.02
CA VAL A 118 -18.46 -0.51 -15.41
C VAL A 118 -17.08 -0.99 -14.97
N LEU A 119 -17.03 -1.70 -13.86
CA LEU A 119 -15.85 -2.39 -13.38
C LEU A 119 -16.02 -3.89 -13.64
N PRO A 120 -15.39 -4.45 -14.69
CA PRO A 120 -15.48 -5.87 -14.97
C PRO A 120 -14.65 -6.67 -13.98
N ALA A 121 -15.18 -7.83 -13.56
CA ALA A 121 -14.44 -8.87 -12.89
C ALA A 121 -14.57 -10.17 -13.66
N VAL A 122 -13.46 -10.83 -13.96
CA VAL A 122 -13.41 -12.05 -14.77
C VAL A 122 -13.07 -13.25 -13.90
N CYS A 123 -13.75 -14.34 -14.13
CA CYS A 123 -13.39 -15.63 -13.55
C CYS A 123 -12.26 -16.28 -14.37
N PRO A 124 -11.06 -16.50 -13.79
CA PRO A 124 -9.95 -17.09 -14.52
C PRO A 124 -10.18 -18.56 -14.91
N SER A 125 -11.14 -19.23 -14.27
CA SER A 125 -11.41 -20.64 -14.50
C SER A 125 -12.46 -20.91 -15.58
N CYS A 126 -13.56 -20.13 -15.62
CA CYS A 126 -14.66 -20.37 -16.59
C CYS A 126 -14.88 -19.21 -17.58
N GLY A 127 -14.11 -18.12 -17.46
CA GLY A 127 -14.19 -16.97 -18.33
C GLY A 127 -15.44 -16.09 -18.15
N LYS A 128 -16.30 -16.38 -17.15
CA LYS A 128 -17.47 -15.55 -16.88
C LYS A 128 -17.08 -14.17 -16.42
N TYR A 129 -17.78 -13.17 -16.95
CA TYR A 129 -17.69 -11.77 -16.49
C TYR A 129 -18.83 -11.46 -15.52
N GLU A 130 -18.49 -10.69 -14.49
CA GLU A 130 -19.42 -10.01 -13.60
C GLU A 130 -19.07 -8.53 -13.59
N PHE A 131 -20.09 -7.67 -13.49
CA PHE A 131 -19.90 -6.23 -13.57
C PHE A 131 -20.29 -5.57 -12.27
N TYR A 132 -19.44 -4.65 -11.81
CA TYR A 132 -19.63 -3.89 -10.59
C TYR A 132 -19.74 -2.41 -10.92
N ASP A 133 -20.43 -1.66 -10.08
CA ASP A 133 -20.40 -0.21 -10.10
C ASP A 133 -19.04 0.27 -9.60
N PRO A 134 -18.26 1.01 -10.43
CA PRO A 134 -16.94 1.45 -10.03
C PRO A 134 -16.96 2.42 -8.84
N GLU A 135 -17.97 3.30 -8.74
CA GLU A 135 -18.05 4.26 -7.62
C GLU A 135 -18.33 3.56 -6.29
N ILE A 136 -19.15 2.51 -6.31
CA ILE A 136 -19.43 1.71 -5.12
C ILE A 136 -18.20 0.89 -4.74
N ALA A 137 -17.53 0.31 -5.72
CA ALA A 137 -16.33 -0.50 -5.51
C ALA A 137 -15.16 0.33 -4.93
N GLU A 138 -14.95 1.55 -5.43
CA GLU A 138 -13.90 2.44 -4.93
C GLU A 138 -14.16 2.95 -3.51
N LYS A 139 -15.41 3.10 -3.09
CA LYS A 139 -15.77 3.47 -1.71
C LYS A 139 -15.60 2.33 -0.71
N ASN A 140 -15.54 1.11 -1.17
CA ASN A 140 -15.26 -0.05 -0.34
C ASN A 140 -13.75 -0.30 -0.29
N GLU A 141 -13.14 -0.09 0.88
CA GLU A 141 -11.68 -0.17 1.08
C GLU A 141 -11.10 -1.54 0.67
N TYR A 142 -11.84 -2.63 0.86
CA TYR A 142 -11.40 -3.99 0.48
C TYR A 142 -11.46 -4.21 -1.04
N LEU A 143 -12.55 -3.80 -1.69
CA LEU A 143 -12.67 -3.89 -3.15
C LEU A 143 -11.66 -2.98 -3.83
N ALA A 144 -11.47 -1.75 -3.34
CA ALA A 144 -10.47 -0.82 -3.84
C ALA A 144 -9.05 -1.41 -3.75
N HIS A 145 -8.74 -2.12 -2.67
CA HIS A 145 -7.46 -2.84 -2.54
C HIS A 145 -7.31 -3.92 -3.60
N LEU A 146 -8.31 -4.79 -3.78
CA LEU A 146 -8.30 -5.87 -4.78
C LEU A 146 -8.19 -5.34 -6.21
N ILE A 147 -8.92 -4.28 -6.54
CA ILE A 147 -8.84 -3.63 -7.86
C ILE A 147 -7.42 -3.14 -8.12
N LYS A 148 -6.80 -2.50 -7.15
CA LYS A 148 -5.44 -1.98 -7.26
C LYS A 148 -4.41 -3.11 -7.41
N GLN A 149 -4.57 -4.18 -6.64
CA GLN A 149 -3.70 -5.37 -6.69
C GLN A 149 -3.78 -6.06 -8.05
N ASP A 150 -4.99 -6.36 -8.54
CA ASP A 150 -5.20 -7.08 -9.79
C ASP A 150 -4.77 -6.27 -11.03
N ASN A 151 -4.70 -4.93 -10.94
CA ASN A 151 -4.26 -4.05 -12.02
C ASN A 151 -2.78 -3.63 -11.94
N ALA A 152 -2.04 -4.06 -10.92
CA ALA A 152 -0.61 -3.81 -10.76
C ALA A 152 0.26 -4.91 -11.41
N GLU A 153 -0.33 -6.07 -11.71
CA GLU A 153 0.29 -7.18 -12.46
C GLU A 153 0.20 -6.92 -13.97
#